data_e3ea9da852b9c611b9a2d5f233dcc84f
#
_entry.id   e3ea9da852b9c611b9a2d5f233dcc84f
#
_cell.length_a   1.000
_cell.length_b   1.000
_cell.length_c   1.000
_cell.angle_alpha   90.00
_cell.angle_beta   90.00
_cell.angle_gamma   90.00
#
_symmetry.space_group_name_H-M   'P 1'
#
loop_
_entity.id
_entity.type
_entity.pdbx_description
1 polymer ?
#
loop_
_entity_poly.entity_id
_entity_poly.type
_entity_poly.pdbx_seq_one_letter_code
_entity_poly.pdbx_strand_id
1 'polypeptide(L)'
;HGPKDKSKLPEGFPINLPPEVLVGDEIRLENMIKERSLDESELISGRRMVAAMLYPQWVGPDDGGLGMTADEIMAGCVAGIFPSQYEPFLLTALEAGREGTPSIVSRSAGFSDALKKVKKRVSGLGGVIVVDNIEAYPNETVLDYALALDYFTWTYLEDEVKYRLLCEESFSLARQFDWEEPVLEYYRNLVA
;
A
#
# COMPACT_ATOMS: atom_id res chain seq x y z
N HIS A 1 14.99 1.86 -9.68
CA HIS A 1 14.36 3.17 -9.62
C HIS A 1 15.15 4.00 -8.61
N GLY A 2 15.71 5.15 -9.07
CA GLY A 2 16.42 6.09 -8.21
C GLY A 2 15.48 6.80 -7.23
N PRO A 3 16.01 7.60 -6.26
CA PRO A 3 15.20 8.35 -5.35
C PRO A 3 14.24 9.24 -6.14
N LYS A 4 12.95 9.08 -5.89
CA LYS A 4 11.89 9.78 -6.60
C LYS A 4 11.98 11.27 -6.33
N ASP A 5 11.84 12.01 -7.40
CA ASP A 5 11.89 13.46 -7.38
C ASP A 5 10.75 14.03 -6.52
N LYS A 6 11.09 14.47 -5.32
CA LYS A 6 10.14 15.09 -4.37
C LYS A 6 9.58 16.43 -4.88
N SER A 7 10.08 16.94 -6.01
CA SER A 7 9.61 18.21 -6.61
C SER A 7 8.26 18.08 -7.31
N LYS A 8 7.73 16.87 -7.47
CA LYS A 8 6.46 16.60 -8.17
C LYS A 8 5.22 16.54 -7.25
N LEU A 9 5.37 16.74 -5.95
CA LEU A 9 4.19 16.88 -5.10
C LEU A 9 3.51 18.22 -5.41
N PRO A 10 2.17 18.25 -5.58
CA PRO A 10 1.44 19.48 -5.84
C PRO A 10 1.72 20.55 -4.79
N GLU A 11 1.82 21.82 -5.21
CA GLU A 11 1.81 22.95 -4.26
C GLU A 11 0.52 22.88 -3.44
N GLY A 12 0.63 22.94 -2.11
CA GLY A 12 -0.52 22.85 -1.21
C GLY A 12 -0.82 21.45 -0.68
N PHE A 13 0.11 20.51 -0.77
CA PHE A 13 0.00 19.24 -0.06
C PHE A 13 0.13 19.45 1.48
N PRO A 14 -0.78 18.90 2.33
CA PRO A 14 -1.93 18.06 2.00
C PRO A 14 -3.07 18.83 1.29
N ILE A 15 -3.76 18.17 0.36
CA ILE A 15 -4.88 18.75 -0.37
C ILE A 15 -6.09 18.77 0.53
N ASN A 16 -6.60 19.95 0.85
CA ASN A 16 -7.87 20.10 1.56
C ASN A 16 -9.02 20.01 0.53
N LEU A 17 -9.70 18.87 0.50
CA LEU A 17 -10.89 18.72 -0.32
C LEU A 17 -12.09 19.43 0.33
N PRO A 18 -13.01 20.02 -0.49
CA PRO A 18 -14.22 20.64 0.03
C PRO A 18 -15.07 19.60 0.79
N PRO A 19 -15.60 19.95 2.00
CA PRO A 19 -16.39 19.01 2.82
C PRO A 19 -17.61 18.42 2.11
N GLU A 20 -18.18 19.15 1.14
CA GLU A 20 -19.34 18.73 0.35
C GLU A 20 -19.08 17.54 -0.59
N VAL A 21 -17.81 17.19 -0.80
CA VAL A 21 -17.41 16.02 -1.62
C VAL A 21 -17.40 14.73 -0.80
N LEU A 22 -17.32 14.83 0.54
CA LEU A 22 -17.19 13.70 1.44
C LEU A 22 -18.55 13.10 1.78
N VAL A 23 -18.64 11.76 1.84
CA VAL A 23 -19.87 11.04 2.20
C VAL A 23 -19.60 9.94 3.23
N GLY A 24 -20.57 9.70 4.12
CA GLY A 24 -20.57 8.57 5.04
C GLY A 24 -19.31 8.45 5.91
N ASP A 25 -18.56 7.35 5.75
CA ASP A 25 -17.36 7.05 6.53
C ASP A 25 -16.18 7.98 6.20
N GLU A 26 -16.17 8.61 5.03
CA GLU A 26 -15.14 9.58 4.64
C GLU A 26 -15.17 10.81 5.55
N ILE A 27 -16.38 11.32 5.87
CA ILE A 27 -16.57 12.42 6.83
C ILE A 27 -16.03 12.03 8.21
N ARG A 28 -16.28 10.78 8.62
CA ARG A 28 -15.78 10.27 9.89
C ARG A 28 -14.25 10.20 9.91
N LEU A 29 -13.63 9.74 8.84
CA LEU A 29 -12.17 9.67 8.71
C LEU A 29 -11.56 11.07 8.70
N GLU A 30 -12.14 12.02 7.96
CA GLU A 30 -11.67 13.41 7.96
C GLU A 30 -11.72 14.03 9.36
N ASN A 31 -12.83 13.84 10.09
CA ASN A 31 -12.94 14.31 11.46
C ASN A 31 -11.87 13.69 12.38
N MET A 32 -11.62 12.39 12.25
CA MET A 32 -10.57 11.70 13.03
C MET A 32 -9.17 12.23 12.69
N ILE A 33 -8.89 12.59 11.44
CA ILE A 33 -7.63 13.21 11.01
C ILE A 33 -7.48 14.57 11.68
N LYS A 34 -8.51 15.43 11.62
CA LYS A 34 -8.52 16.76 12.23
C LYS A 34 -8.41 16.71 13.76
N GLU A 35 -9.18 15.85 14.42
CA GLU A 35 -9.15 15.68 15.89
C GLU A 35 -7.75 15.29 16.41
N ARG A 36 -6.94 14.65 15.56
CA ARG A 36 -5.57 14.25 15.89
C ARG A 36 -4.50 15.19 15.32
N SER A 37 -4.91 16.30 14.71
CA SER A 37 -4.02 17.26 14.05
C SER A 37 -3.07 16.59 13.04
N LEU A 38 -3.57 15.58 12.32
CA LEU A 38 -2.80 14.86 11.31
C LEU A 38 -2.92 15.52 9.91
N ASP A 39 -3.80 16.50 9.75
CA ASP A 39 -3.99 17.30 8.53
C ASP A 39 -2.96 18.45 8.41
N GLU A 40 -2.23 18.75 9.49
CA GLU A 40 -1.23 19.80 9.51
C GLU A 40 0.18 19.20 9.46
N SER A 41 0.95 19.55 8.44
CA SER A 41 2.36 19.16 8.35
C SER A 41 3.24 20.11 9.17
N GLU A 42 3.03 20.20 10.49
CA GLU A 42 3.90 20.99 11.34
C GLU A 42 5.25 20.31 11.59
N LEU A 43 6.32 21.12 11.52
CA LEU A 43 7.65 20.73 11.97
C LEU A 43 7.73 20.90 13.50
N ILE A 44 7.49 19.84 14.25
CA ILE A 44 7.78 19.87 15.70
C ILE A 44 9.23 19.46 15.92
N SER A 45 10.01 20.34 16.49
CA SER A 45 11.44 20.13 16.85
C SER A 45 12.32 19.69 15.66
N GLY A 46 12.02 20.19 14.44
CA GLY A 46 12.80 19.86 13.24
C GLY A 46 12.48 18.50 12.61
N ARG A 47 11.49 17.77 13.13
CA ARG A 47 10.98 16.53 12.53
C ARG A 47 9.63 16.80 11.88
N ARG A 48 9.43 16.30 10.66
CA ARG A 48 8.11 16.28 10.05
C ARG A 48 7.22 15.32 10.83
N MET A 49 6.10 15.84 11.32
CA MET A 49 5.01 14.99 11.81
C MET A 49 4.37 14.24 10.64
N VAL A 50 3.77 13.12 10.93
CA VAL A 50 2.98 12.37 9.95
C VAL A 50 1.77 13.21 9.58
N ALA A 51 1.64 13.55 8.30
CA ALA A 51 0.41 14.15 7.77
C ALA A 51 -0.43 13.04 7.09
N ALA A 52 -1.72 13.02 7.40
CA ALA A 52 -2.69 12.17 6.72
C ALA A 52 -3.47 12.99 5.69
N MET A 53 -3.61 12.46 4.49
CA MET A 53 -4.44 13.03 3.44
C MET A 53 -5.52 12.03 3.07
N LEU A 54 -6.78 12.47 3.18
CA LEU A 54 -7.91 11.73 2.64
C LEU A 54 -8.11 12.15 1.18
N TYR A 55 -8.14 11.19 0.27
CA TYR A 55 -8.36 11.42 -1.15
C TYR A 55 -9.57 10.61 -1.64
N PRO A 56 -10.82 11.12 -1.46
CA PRO A 56 -12.05 10.37 -1.64
C PRO A 56 -12.56 10.40 -3.08
N GLN A 57 -11.68 10.34 -4.05
CA GLN A 57 -12.06 10.31 -5.48
C GLN A 57 -11.18 9.34 -6.25
N TRP A 58 -11.64 8.96 -7.44
CA TRP A 58 -10.84 8.14 -8.33
C TRP A 58 -9.57 8.89 -8.75
N VAL A 59 -8.45 8.19 -8.62
CA VAL A 59 -7.14 8.71 -8.96
C VAL A 59 -6.94 8.65 -10.47
N GLY A 60 -6.51 9.74 -11.06
CA GLY A 60 -6.23 9.79 -12.49
C GLY A 60 -5.52 11.07 -12.93
N PRO A 61 -4.97 11.10 -14.15
CA PRO A 61 -4.25 12.27 -14.65
C PRO A 61 -5.10 13.56 -14.70
N ASP A 62 -6.43 13.39 -14.85
CA ASP A 62 -7.39 14.48 -15.01
C ASP A 62 -8.32 14.63 -13.80
N ASP A 63 -7.93 14.11 -12.62
CA ASP A 63 -8.75 14.09 -11.42
C ASP A 63 -8.92 15.46 -10.74
N GLY A 64 -8.18 16.46 -11.20
CA GLY A 64 -8.22 17.82 -10.65
C GLY A 64 -7.51 17.95 -9.28
N GLY A 65 -6.88 16.88 -8.80
CA GLY A 65 -6.17 16.84 -7.53
C GLY A 65 -4.71 16.45 -7.71
N LEU A 66 -4.38 15.17 -7.55
CA LEU A 66 -2.99 14.68 -7.65
C LEU A 66 -2.48 14.66 -9.09
N GLY A 67 -3.36 14.52 -10.10
CA GLY A 67 -2.99 14.46 -11.50
C GLY A 67 -2.06 13.28 -11.83
N MET A 68 -2.20 12.19 -11.11
CA MET A 68 -1.35 10.99 -11.19
C MET A 68 -2.22 9.75 -11.39
N THR A 69 -1.70 8.77 -12.10
CA THR A 69 -2.32 7.44 -12.17
C THR A 69 -2.14 6.69 -10.85
N ALA A 70 -2.96 5.65 -10.63
CA ALA A 70 -2.81 4.78 -9.46
C ALA A 70 -1.42 4.12 -9.42
N ASP A 71 -0.90 3.68 -10.57
CA ASP A 71 0.42 3.08 -10.69
C ASP A 71 1.54 4.07 -10.30
N GLU A 72 1.44 5.33 -10.73
CA GLU A 72 2.40 6.38 -10.35
C GLU A 72 2.37 6.67 -8.85
N ILE A 73 1.20 6.66 -8.24
CA ILE A 73 1.05 6.83 -6.78
C ILE A 73 1.65 5.62 -6.05
N MET A 74 1.25 4.41 -6.45
CA MET A 74 1.79 3.18 -5.85
C MET A 74 3.31 3.16 -5.96
N ALA A 75 3.82 3.40 -7.18
CA ALA A 75 5.24 3.52 -7.42
C ALA A 75 5.91 4.61 -6.57
N GLY A 76 5.20 5.64 -6.07
CA GLY A 76 5.65 6.71 -5.17
C GLY A 76 5.71 6.34 -3.70
N CYS A 77 4.97 5.35 -3.28
CA CYS A 77 4.83 4.99 -1.87
C CYS A 77 6.00 4.15 -1.33
N VAL A 78 6.33 4.32 -0.05
CA VAL A 78 7.27 3.45 0.66
C VAL A 78 6.63 2.09 0.92
N ALA A 79 5.35 2.04 1.25
CA ALA A 79 4.57 0.82 1.40
C ALA A 79 3.08 1.07 1.14
N GLY A 80 2.38 0.06 0.66
CA GLY A 80 0.92 0.01 0.61
C GLY A 80 0.35 -0.68 1.86
N ILE A 81 -0.75 -0.16 2.40
CA ILE A 81 -1.46 -0.78 3.52
C ILE A 81 -2.88 -1.12 3.07
N PHE A 82 -3.23 -2.39 3.12
CA PHE A 82 -4.49 -2.94 2.64
C PHE A 82 -5.20 -3.72 3.76
N PRO A 83 -5.83 -3.02 4.75
CA PRO A 83 -6.39 -3.63 5.96
C PRO A 83 -7.83 -4.11 5.74
N SER A 84 -8.09 -4.87 4.69
CA SER A 84 -9.42 -5.35 4.34
C SER A 84 -9.91 -6.39 5.35
N GLN A 85 -11.14 -6.25 5.85
CA GLN A 85 -11.79 -7.27 6.67
C GLN A 85 -12.14 -8.51 5.85
N TYR A 86 -12.57 -8.30 4.61
CA TYR A 86 -12.81 -9.33 3.63
C TYR A 86 -12.49 -8.80 2.23
N GLU A 87 -11.66 -9.52 1.51
CA GLU A 87 -11.32 -9.24 0.12
C GLU A 87 -11.08 -10.58 -0.59
N PRO A 88 -11.84 -10.91 -1.66
CA PRO A 88 -11.70 -12.19 -2.35
C PRO A 88 -10.29 -12.51 -2.79
N PHE A 89 -9.55 -11.53 -3.31
CA PHE A 89 -8.16 -11.74 -3.71
C PHE A 89 -7.20 -10.62 -3.29
N LEU A 90 -7.59 -9.34 -3.38
CA LEU A 90 -6.77 -8.16 -3.10
C LEU A 90 -5.81 -7.83 -4.26
N LEU A 91 -6.36 -7.51 -5.43
CA LEU A 91 -5.58 -7.15 -6.62
C LEU A 91 -4.70 -5.92 -6.41
N THR A 92 -5.16 -4.94 -5.63
CA THR A 92 -4.40 -3.70 -5.34
C THR A 92 -3.04 -3.95 -4.69
N ALA A 93 -2.90 -5.00 -3.88
CA ALA A 93 -1.60 -5.37 -3.32
C ALA A 93 -0.66 -5.95 -4.39
N LEU A 94 -1.20 -6.65 -5.40
CA LEU A 94 -0.42 -7.11 -6.55
C LEU A 94 -0.02 -5.95 -7.47
N GLU A 95 -0.93 -5.02 -7.72
CA GLU A 95 -0.67 -3.81 -8.49
C GLU A 95 0.45 -2.99 -7.85
N ALA A 96 0.39 -2.77 -6.53
CA ALA A 96 1.48 -2.15 -5.78
C ALA A 96 2.80 -2.93 -5.92
N GLY A 97 2.75 -4.26 -5.82
CA GLY A 97 3.91 -5.13 -6.01
C GLY A 97 4.51 -5.04 -7.41
N ARG A 98 3.70 -4.90 -8.46
CA ARG A 98 4.18 -4.70 -9.84
C ARG A 98 4.95 -3.40 -10.01
N GLU A 99 4.63 -2.39 -9.22
CA GLU A 99 5.38 -1.14 -9.14
C GLU A 99 6.59 -1.22 -8.19
N GLY A 100 6.85 -2.40 -7.60
CA GLY A 100 7.92 -2.62 -6.65
C GLY A 100 7.64 -2.04 -5.26
N THR A 101 6.39 -1.77 -4.93
CA THR A 101 6.00 -1.23 -3.63
C THR A 101 5.69 -2.36 -2.66
N PRO A 102 6.41 -2.47 -1.53
CA PRO A 102 6.11 -3.42 -0.47
C PRO A 102 4.70 -3.23 0.10
N SER A 103 4.08 -4.30 0.59
CA SER A 103 2.68 -4.27 1.02
C SER A 103 2.45 -4.88 2.39
N ILE A 104 1.51 -4.30 3.14
CA ILE A 104 0.98 -4.83 4.39
C ILE A 104 -0.47 -5.22 4.13
N VAL A 105 -0.79 -6.49 4.29
CA VAL A 105 -2.10 -7.04 3.93
C VAL A 105 -2.72 -7.78 5.10
N SER A 106 -4.06 -7.85 5.14
CA SER A 106 -4.77 -8.63 6.15
C SER A 106 -4.72 -10.13 5.83
N ARG A 107 -4.77 -10.94 6.88
CA ARG A 107 -4.90 -12.41 6.78
C ARG A 107 -6.21 -12.83 6.10
N SER A 108 -7.26 -12.04 6.23
CA SER A 108 -8.58 -12.30 5.65
C SER A 108 -8.67 -12.07 4.14
N ALA A 109 -7.64 -11.50 3.53
CA ALA A 109 -7.57 -11.38 2.08
C ALA A 109 -7.13 -12.71 1.43
N GLY A 110 -7.78 -13.11 0.34
CA GLY A 110 -7.44 -14.33 -0.42
C GLY A 110 -6.00 -14.37 -0.92
N PHE A 111 -5.41 -13.21 -1.18
CA PHE A 111 -3.99 -13.06 -1.50
C PHE A 111 -3.08 -13.65 -0.42
N SER A 112 -3.44 -13.52 0.86
CA SER A 112 -2.67 -14.10 1.98
C SER A 112 -2.60 -15.63 1.93
N ASP A 113 -3.66 -16.30 1.46
CA ASP A 113 -3.64 -17.75 1.27
C ASP A 113 -2.88 -18.16 0.00
N ALA A 114 -2.95 -17.37 -1.04
CA ALA A 114 -2.15 -17.58 -2.24
C ALA A 114 -0.65 -17.44 -1.96
N LEU A 115 -0.24 -16.48 -1.13
CA LEU A 115 1.14 -16.30 -0.67
C LEU A 115 1.72 -17.55 0.01
N LYS A 116 0.92 -18.29 0.79
CA LYS A 116 1.40 -19.53 1.44
C LYS A 116 1.83 -20.59 0.42
N LYS A 117 1.18 -20.63 -0.74
CA LYS A 117 1.51 -21.55 -1.83
C LYS A 117 2.78 -21.14 -2.56
N VAL A 118 2.97 -19.85 -2.76
CA VAL A 118 4.13 -19.28 -3.45
C VAL A 118 5.36 -19.28 -2.56
N LYS A 119 5.25 -18.93 -1.28
CA LYS A 119 6.36 -18.95 -0.31
C LYS A 119 7.07 -20.31 -0.17
N LYS A 120 6.43 -21.39 -0.58
CA LYS A 120 7.11 -22.71 -0.69
C LYS A 120 8.11 -22.77 -1.86
N ARG A 121 8.02 -21.82 -2.81
CA ARG A 121 8.83 -21.78 -4.04
C ARG A 121 9.86 -20.64 -4.05
N VAL A 122 9.69 -19.64 -3.19
CA VAL A 122 10.54 -18.44 -3.14
C VAL A 122 11.15 -18.29 -1.75
N SER A 123 12.46 -18.11 -1.68
CA SER A 123 13.16 -17.77 -0.44
C SER A 123 13.02 -16.27 -0.17
N GLY A 124 12.43 -15.89 0.96
CA GLY A 124 12.30 -14.48 1.39
C GLY A 124 10.89 -14.14 1.87
N LEU A 125 10.72 -12.96 2.41
CA LEU A 125 9.41 -12.42 2.84
C LEU A 125 8.60 -11.88 1.66
N GLY A 126 9.20 -11.72 0.48
CA GLY A 126 8.53 -11.27 -0.75
C GLY A 126 8.04 -9.83 -0.71
N GLY A 127 8.61 -8.97 0.15
CA GLY A 127 8.17 -7.58 0.32
C GLY A 127 6.73 -7.44 0.83
N VAL A 128 6.11 -8.52 1.35
CA VAL A 128 4.73 -8.52 1.87
C VAL A 128 4.69 -9.00 3.31
N ILE A 129 4.09 -8.18 4.17
CA ILE A 129 3.79 -8.52 5.57
C ILE A 129 2.30 -8.82 5.68
N VAL A 130 1.96 -9.99 6.25
CA VAL A 130 0.58 -10.40 6.51
C VAL A 130 0.27 -10.17 7.98
N VAL A 131 -0.70 -9.30 8.26
CA VAL A 131 -1.19 -9.01 9.61
C VAL A 131 -2.39 -9.89 9.93
N ASP A 132 -2.39 -10.49 11.11
CA ASP A 132 -3.45 -11.36 11.58
C ASP A 132 -4.70 -10.56 11.99
N ASN A 133 -5.76 -11.23 12.12
CA ASN A 133 -7.18 -10.94 12.20
C ASN A 133 -7.60 -9.63 12.91
N ILE A 134 -8.22 -8.72 12.13
CA ILE A 134 -8.76 -7.44 12.58
C ILE A 134 -9.94 -7.61 13.55
N GLU A 135 -10.74 -8.67 13.42
CA GLU A 135 -12.02 -8.79 14.15
C GLU A 135 -11.85 -9.25 15.60
N ALA A 136 -10.87 -10.11 15.87
CA ALA A 136 -10.71 -10.71 17.20
C ALA A 136 -10.03 -9.77 18.21
N TYR A 137 -9.06 -8.96 17.74
CA TYR A 137 -8.23 -8.10 18.60
C TYR A 137 -7.91 -6.76 17.92
N PRO A 138 -8.87 -5.83 17.81
CA PRO A 138 -8.69 -4.63 17.00
C PRO A 138 -7.52 -3.73 17.43
N ASN A 139 -7.24 -3.61 18.73
CA ASN A 139 -6.14 -2.78 19.24
C ASN A 139 -4.77 -3.41 18.92
N GLU A 140 -4.64 -4.72 19.10
CA GLU A 140 -3.41 -5.45 18.77
C GLU A 140 -3.15 -5.43 17.27
N THR A 141 -4.19 -5.60 16.47
CA THR A 141 -4.12 -5.53 15.01
C THR A 141 -3.65 -4.16 14.52
N VAL A 142 -4.15 -3.07 15.11
CA VAL A 142 -3.68 -1.71 14.79
C VAL A 142 -2.19 -1.56 15.09
N LEU A 143 -1.74 -2.10 16.22
CA LEU A 143 -0.32 -2.08 16.59
C LEU A 143 0.53 -2.90 15.59
N ASP A 144 0.05 -4.05 15.15
CA ASP A 144 0.77 -4.90 14.18
C ASP A 144 0.92 -4.19 12.83
N TYR A 145 -0.14 -3.49 12.36
CA TYR A 145 -0.05 -2.63 11.16
C TYR A 145 0.95 -1.48 11.35
N ALA A 146 0.92 -0.83 12.52
CA ALA A 146 1.84 0.27 12.83
C ALA A 146 3.30 -0.22 12.86
N LEU A 147 3.58 -1.36 13.48
CA LEU A 147 4.92 -1.97 13.52
C LEU A 147 5.40 -2.39 12.13
N ALA A 148 4.51 -2.93 11.30
CA ALA A 148 4.84 -3.29 9.92
C ALA A 148 5.16 -2.05 9.06
N LEU A 149 4.40 -0.97 9.24
CA LEU A 149 4.66 0.31 8.57
C LEU A 149 5.98 0.92 9.04
N ASP A 150 6.22 0.92 10.35
CA ASP A 150 7.47 1.42 10.95
C ASP A 150 8.68 0.65 10.40
N TYR A 151 8.59 -0.68 10.28
CA TYR A 151 9.63 -1.51 9.68
C TYR A 151 9.97 -1.09 8.25
N PHE A 152 8.97 -0.90 7.37
CA PHE A 152 9.23 -0.46 5.99
C PHE A 152 9.78 0.96 5.94
N THR A 153 9.22 1.87 6.75
CA THR A 153 9.66 3.27 6.83
C THR A 153 11.09 3.37 7.35
N TRP A 154 11.40 2.66 8.44
CA TRP A 154 12.75 2.61 8.99
C TRP A 154 13.74 2.03 7.98
N THR A 155 13.39 0.92 7.33
CA THR A 155 14.25 0.28 6.34
C THR A 155 14.50 1.23 5.14
N TYR A 156 13.48 1.97 4.71
CA TYR A 156 13.62 2.99 3.66
C TYR A 156 14.58 4.13 4.06
N LEU A 157 14.54 4.56 5.31
CA LEU A 157 15.33 5.70 5.80
C LEU A 157 16.77 5.33 6.14
N GLU A 158 16.99 4.15 6.71
CA GLU A 158 18.25 3.78 7.36
C GLU A 158 19.00 2.64 6.65
N ASP A 159 18.33 1.83 5.81
CA ASP A 159 18.93 0.70 5.11
C ASP A 159 18.44 0.58 3.66
N GLU A 160 18.96 1.47 2.80
CA GLU A 160 18.58 1.56 1.38
C GLU A 160 18.76 0.22 0.65
N VAL A 161 19.82 -0.53 0.97
CA VAL A 161 20.10 -1.82 0.31
C VAL A 161 19.01 -2.83 0.62
N LYS A 162 18.64 -2.94 1.89
CA LYS A 162 17.57 -3.82 2.34
C LYS A 162 16.22 -3.40 1.77
N TYR A 163 15.94 -2.09 1.75
CA TYR A 163 14.69 -1.59 1.17
C TYR A 163 14.59 -1.92 -0.33
N ARG A 164 15.65 -1.77 -1.09
CA ARG A 164 15.67 -2.18 -2.50
C ARG A 164 15.39 -3.67 -2.69
N LEU A 165 15.97 -4.52 -1.84
CA LEU A 165 15.67 -5.97 -1.86
C LEU A 165 14.19 -6.25 -1.61
N LEU A 166 13.55 -5.55 -0.67
CA LEU A 166 12.11 -5.68 -0.41
C LEU A 166 11.27 -5.27 -1.64
N CYS A 167 11.68 -4.21 -2.33
CA CYS A 167 11.03 -3.76 -3.58
C CYS A 167 11.18 -4.82 -4.69
N GLU A 168 12.37 -5.36 -4.88
CA GLU A 168 12.65 -6.41 -5.88
C GLU A 168 11.89 -7.70 -5.57
N GLU A 169 11.82 -8.09 -4.30
CA GLU A 169 11.03 -9.23 -3.84
C GLU A 169 9.53 -9.02 -4.08
N SER A 170 9.01 -7.82 -3.79
CA SER A 170 7.62 -7.47 -4.04
C SER A 170 7.27 -7.55 -5.53
N PHE A 171 8.11 -7.00 -6.38
CA PHE A 171 7.98 -7.10 -7.83
C PHE A 171 8.04 -8.55 -8.34
N SER A 172 9.02 -9.31 -7.88
CA SER A 172 9.20 -10.72 -8.26
C SER A 172 8.03 -11.59 -7.81
N LEU A 173 7.47 -11.28 -6.63
CA LEU A 173 6.28 -11.95 -6.10
C LEU A 173 5.05 -11.64 -6.95
N ALA A 174 4.81 -10.36 -7.27
CA ALA A 174 3.65 -9.95 -8.06
C ALA A 174 3.63 -10.63 -9.44
N ARG A 175 4.78 -10.77 -10.07
CA ARG A 175 4.90 -11.46 -11.37
C ARG A 175 4.52 -12.95 -11.35
N GLN A 176 4.54 -13.60 -10.18
CA GLN A 176 4.11 -15.01 -10.06
C GLN A 176 2.59 -15.17 -10.12
N PHE A 177 1.86 -14.06 -10.00
CA PHE A 177 0.41 -14.00 -10.15
C PHE A 177 -0.01 -13.39 -11.50
N ASP A 178 0.93 -13.27 -12.45
CA ASP A 178 0.61 -12.80 -13.79
C ASP A 178 -0.34 -13.79 -14.49
N TRP A 179 -1.34 -13.25 -15.19
CA TRP A 179 -2.37 -14.05 -15.82
C TRP A 179 -1.85 -14.91 -16.99
N GLU A 180 -0.68 -14.57 -17.54
CA GLU A 180 -0.13 -15.29 -18.68
C GLU A 180 0.16 -16.76 -18.35
N GLU A 181 0.83 -17.07 -17.26
CA GLU A 181 1.17 -18.45 -16.89
C GLU A 181 -0.05 -19.32 -16.54
N PRO A 182 -0.98 -18.91 -15.66
CA PRO A 182 -2.20 -19.65 -15.37
C PRO A 182 -3.08 -19.87 -16.59
N VAL A 183 -3.19 -18.87 -17.48
CA VAL A 183 -3.97 -18.96 -18.70
C VAL A 183 -3.32 -19.93 -19.69
N LEU A 184 -2.02 -19.84 -19.90
CA LEU A 184 -1.27 -20.75 -20.75
C LEU A 184 -1.33 -22.19 -20.21
N GLU A 185 -1.21 -22.40 -18.91
CA GLU A 185 -1.34 -23.72 -18.27
C GLU A 185 -2.75 -24.28 -18.46
N TYR A 186 -3.79 -23.46 -18.29
CA TYR A 186 -5.17 -23.85 -18.54
C TYR A 186 -5.39 -24.30 -19.99
N TYR A 187 -4.91 -23.53 -20.96
CA TYR A 187 -5.03 -23.89 -22.38
C TYR A 187 -4.20 -25.12 -22.75
N ARG A 188 -3.00 -25.29 -22.22
CA ARG A 188 -2.19 -26.50 -22.43
C ARG A 188 -2.90 -27.75 -21.94
N ASN A 189 -3.62 -27.69 -20.82
CA ASN A 189 -4.38 -28.81 -20.26
C ASN A 189 -5.68 -29.08 -21.00
N LEU A 190 -6.23 -28.10 -21.77
CA LEU A 190 -7.41 -28.31 -22.61
C LEU A 190 -7.10 -28.99 -23.96
N VAL A 191 -5.86 -28.88 -24.42
CA VAL A 191 -5.44 -29.34 -25.76
C VAL A 191 -4.67 -30.67 -25.69
N ALA A 192 -4.30 -31.09 -24.46
CA ALA A 192 -3.67 -32.39 -24.19
C ALA A 192 -4.70 -33.49 -23.95
#